data_1de81f1dc45ff56c0d91cbf7a4633485
#
_entry.id   1de81f1dc45ff56c0d91cbf7a4633485
#
_cell.length_a   1.000
_cell.length_b   1.000
_cell.length_c   1.000
_cell.angle_alpha   90.00
_cell.angle_beta   90.00
_cell.angle_gamma   90.00
#
_symmetry.space_group_name_H-M   'P 1'
#
loop_
_entity.id
_entity.type
_entity.pdbx_description
1 polymer ?
#
loop_
_entity_poly.entity_id
_entity_poly.type
_entity_poly.pdbx_seq_one_letter_code
_entity_poly.pdbx_strand_id
1 'polypeptide(L)'
;MTDDGGRTVVGRCPAPSRRLRGKAATKPLSSERGFTLIELVITITIIVLLMGLFLNRALFYMEQAEKTAMEQVVGAIQSALTLQYGQILTRGNLSDVAALAQDNPMNWLQKKPRNYSGEFYELTPLAVESGNWVFDLKSRELVYVLRNANNFKPGKDGKKWIRFHVAVNHEASRLPSLQNEPPGLTGIVFEPVEPYSWF
;
A
#
# COMPACT_ATOMS: atom_id res chain seq x y z
N MET A 1 81.93 62.22 -19.12
CA MET A 1 83.29 61.74 -19.28
C MET A 1 83.21 60.38 -19.92
N THR A 2 83.64 60.37 -21.18
CA THR A 2 84.20 59.23 -21.98
C THR A 2 83.29 57.98 -22.07
N ASP A 3 82.88 57.67 -23.18
CA ASP A 3 83.49 57.38 -24.52
C ASP A 3 83.30 55.88 -24.82
N ASP A 4 82.75 55.66 -25.91
CA ASP A 4 83.19 54.94 -27.12
C ASP A 4 82.91 53.43 -27.21
N GLY A 5 82.57 53.13 -28.41
CA GLY A 5 82.79 51.79 -28.89
C GLY A 5 81.71 51.16 -29.74
N GLY A 6 81.51 51.70 -30.90
CA GLY A 6 80.73 51.07 -31.96
C GLY A 6 81.30 49.78 -32.44
N ARG A 7 80.40 48.87 -32.80
CA ARG A 7 80.66 47.84 -33.82
C ARG A 7 79.35 47.34 -34.40
N THR A 8 79.10 47.70 -35.60
CA THR A 8 78.13 47.06 -36.48
C THR A 8 78.52 45.58 -36.72
N VAL A 9 77.64 44.68 -36.41
CA VAL A 9 77.68 43.33 -36.86
C VAL A 9 76.43 43.03 -37.63
N VAL A 10 76.65 42.84 -38.91
CA VAL A 10 75.65 42.36 -39.88
C VAL A 10 75.14 40.98 -39.43
N GLY A 11 73.95 40.93 -38.97
CA GLY A 11 73.34 39.69 -38.53
C GLY A 11 72.55 39.02 -39.66
N ARG A 12 72.82 37.80 -39.89
CA ARG A 12 72.13 36.89 -40.80
C ARG A 12 70.66 36.72 -40.46
N CYS A 13 69.79 36.87 -41.47
CA CYS A 13 68.41 36.41 -41.40
C CYS A 13 68.33 34.88 -41.20
N PRO A 14 67.60 34.39 -40.23
CA PRO A 14 67.31 32.96 -40.17
C PRO A 14 66.17 32.64 -41.16
N ALA A 15 66.30 31.50 -41.82
CA ALA A 15 65.39 30.94 -42.80
C ALA A 15 64.00 30.61 -42.16
N PRO A 16 62.89 30.68 -42.93
CA PRO A 16 61.55 30.41 -42.37
C PRO A 16 61.42 28.94 -42.02
N SER A 17 61.13 28.68 -40.75
CA SER A 17 60.82 27.35 -40.26
C SER A 17 59.57 26.81 -40.93
N ARG A 18 59.72 25.70 -41.57
CA ARG A 18 58.69 24.90 -42.23
C ARG A 18 57.65 24.48 -41.18
N ARG A 19 56.51 25.15 -41.16
CA ARG A 19 55.36 24.75 -40.34
C ARG A 19 54.93 23.35 -40.83
N LEU A 20 55.18 22.34 -40.00
CA LEU A 20 54.54 21.05 -40.12
C LEU A 20 53.03 21.27 -39.98
N ARG A 21 52.34 21.11 -41.06
CA ARG A 21 50.89 21.12 -41.13
C ARG A 21 50.40 19.88 -40.40
N GLY A 22 50.05 20.07 -39.12
CA GLY A 22 49.41 19.03 -38.32
C GLY A 22 48.15 18.60 -39.06
N LYS A 23 48.11 17.32 -39.50
CA LYS A 23 46.91 16.66 -39.96
C LYS A 23 45.91 16.71 -38.80
N ALA A 24 44.89 17.53 -38.90
CA ALA A 24 43.73 17.45 -38.03
C ALA A 24 43.14 16.06 -38.23
N ALA A 25 43.30 15.21 -37.23
CA ALA A 25 42.60 13.92 -37.16
C ALA A 25 41.10 14.26 -37.07
N THR A 26 40.40 14.21 -38.16
CA THR A 26 38.96 14.20 -38.18
C THR A 26 38.49 12.96 -37.51
N LYS A 27 38.01 13.10 -36.27
CA LYS A 27 37.33 12.03 -35.53
C LYS A 27 36.17 11.56 -36.42
N PRO A 28 36.08 10.27 -36.76
CA PRO A 28 34.95 9.81 -37.55
C PRO A 28 33.68 10.11 -36.74
N LEU A 29 32.78 10.89 -37.32
CA LEU A 29 31.43 11.05 -36.85
C LEU A 29 30.84 9.65 -36.85
N SER A 30 30.60 9.09 -35.64
CA SER A 30 29.83 7.88 -35.49
C SER A 30 28.49 8.14 -36.19
N SER A 31 28.26 7.42 -37.29
CA SER A 31 26.97 7.49 -37.99
C SER A 31 25.92 6.97 -37.00
N GLU A 32 25.15 7.87 -36.47
CA GLU A 32 23.96 7.53 -35.71
C GLU A 32 23.01 6.82 -36.67
N ARG A 33 22.91 5.51 -36.53
CA ARG A 33 21.98 4.69 -37.30
C ARG A 33 20.59 5.02 -36.76
N GLY A 34 19.81 5.76 -37.53
CA GLY A 34 18.39 5.96 -37.24
C GLY A 34 17.63 4.64 -37.27
N PHE A 35 16.63 4.50 -36.43
CA PHE A 35 15.73 3.36 -36.42
C PHE A 35 15.07 3.15 -37.78
N THR A 36 15.05 1.91 -38.27
CA THR A 36 14.28 1.57 -39.47
C THR A 36 12.78 1.54 -39.11
N LEU A 37 11.92 1.87 -40.08
CA LEU A 37 10.47 1.85 -39.87
C LEU A 37 9.98 0.47 -39.45
N ILE A 38 10.57 -0.61 -40.01
CA ILE A 38 10.22 -1.98 -39.63
C ILE A 38 10.61 -2.32 -38.19
N GLU A 39 11.75 -1.85 -37.71
CA GLU A 39 12.23 -2.03 -36.34
C GLU A 39 11.29 -1.33 -35.36
N LEU A 40 10.81 -0.12 -35.69
CA LEU A 40 9.83 0.61 -34.90
C LEU A 40 8.51 -0.17 -34.78
N VAL A 41 8.00 -0.71 -35.90
CA VAL A 41 6.77 -1.51 -35.92
C VAL A 41 6.90 -2.78 -35.06
N ILE A 42 8.02 -3.50 -35.20
CA ILE A 42 8.28 -4.70 -34.39
C ILE A 42 8.36 -4.33 -32.90
N THR A 43 9.08 -3.25 -32.57
CA THR A 43 9.23 -2.81 -31.17
C THR A 43 7.89 -2.45 -30.55
N ILE A 44 7.06 -1.67 -31.25
CA ILE A 44 5.71 -1.32 -30.76
C ILE A 44 4.84 -2.56 -30.58
N THR A 45 4.89 -3.50 -31.52
CA THR A 45 4.11 -4.75 -31.44
C THR A 45 4.50 -5.55 -30.20
N ILE A 46 5.79 -5.69 -29.92
CA ILE A 46 6.28 -6.41 -28.72
C ILE A 46 5.82 -5.67 -27.45
N ILE A 47 5.93 -4.34 -27.40
CA ILE A 47 5.51 -3.55 -26.25
C ILE A 47 4.02 -3.74 -25.98
N VAL A 48 3.17 -3.68 -26.99
CA VAL A 48 1.72 -3.86 -26.86
C VAL A 48 1.37 -5.27 -26.34
N LEU A 49 2.02 -6.30 -26.85
CA LEU A 49 1.84 -7.68 -26.38
C LEU A 49 2.25 -7.84 -24.91
N LEU A 50 3.41 -7.30 -24.53
CA LEU A 50 3.88 -7.35 -23.15
C LEU A 50 2.97 -6.54 -22.22
N MET A 51 2.49 -5.38 -22.65
CA MET A 51 1.56 -4.54 -21.88
C MET A 51 0.25 -5.25 -21.59
N GLY A 52 -0.30 -5.99 -22.56
CA GLY A 52 -1.51 -6.79 -22.36
C GLY A 52 -1.34 -7.89 -21.30
N LEU A 53 -0.22 -8.59 -21.31
CA LEU A 53 0.09 -9.61 -20.30
C LEU A 53 0.31 -8.99 -18.92
N PHE A 54 0.98 -7.84 -18.85
CA PHE A 54 1.32 -7.17 -17.60
C PHE A 54 0.09 -6.58 -16.91
N LEU A 55 -0.86 -6.03 -17.67
CA LEU A 55 -2.05 -5.39 -17.15
C LEU A 55 -2.92 -6.36 -16.33
N ASN A 56 -3.13 -7.57 -16.83
CA ASN A 56 -3.88 -8.60 -16.10
C ASN A 56 -3.24 -8.96 -14.76
N ARG A 57 -1.90 -9.03 -14.73
CA ARG A 57 -1.16 -9.30 -13.49
C ARG A 57 -1.21 -8.13 -12.53
N ALA A 58 -1.11 -6.90 -13.03
CA ALA A 58 -1.18 -5.70 -12.21
C ALA A 58 -2.52 -5.59 -11.45
N LEU A 59 -3.64 -5.85 -12.14
CA LEU A 59 -4.97 -5.84 -11.51
C LEU A 59 -5.09 -6.88 -10.38
N PHE A 60 -4.56 -8.08 -10.59
CA PHE A 60 -4.52 -9.12 -9.56
C PHE A 60 -3.71 -8.67 -8.32
N TYR A 61 -2.51 -8.10 -8.53
CA TYR A 61 -1.69 -7.62 -7.42
C TYR A 61 -2.30 -6.43 -6.68
N MET A 62 -3.01 -5.55 -7.38
CA MET A 62 -3.74 -4.44 -6.74
C MET A 62 -4.83 -4.96 -5.80
N GLU A 63 -5.57 -5.97 -6.22
CA GLU A 63 -6.60 -6.60 -5.39
C GLU A 63 -5.99 -7.33 -4.19
N GLN A 64 -4.88 -8.02 -4.38
CA GLN A 64 -4.15 -8.67 -3.28
C GLN A 64 -3.56 -7.68 -2.28
N ALA A 65 -3.04 -6.56 -2.76
CA ALA A 65 -2.55 -5.49 -1.90
C ALA A 65 -3.67 -4.86 -1.07
N GLU A 66 -4.86 -4.68 -1.66
CA GLU A 66 -6.04 -4.19 -0.95
C GLU A 66 -6.47 -5.16 0.16
N LYS A 67 -6.54 -6.46 -0.14
CA LYS A 67 -6.83 -7.49 0.86
C LYS A 67 -5.85 -7.44 2.02
N THR A 68 -4.54 -7.43 1.73
CA THR A 68 -3.49 -7.37 2.75
C THR A 68 -3.60 -6.10 3.60
N ALA A 69 -3.87 -4.95 2.99
CA ALA A 69 -4.06 -3.69 3.72
C ALA A 69 -5.28 -3.74 4.64
N MET A 70 -6.39 -4.35 4.19
CA MET A 70 -7.57 -4.58 5.02
C MET A 70 -7.24 -5.50 6.20
N GLU A 71 -6.57 -6.65 5.95
CA GLU A 71 -6.19 -7.59 6.99
C GLU A 71 -5.23 -6.99 8.04
N GLN A 72 -4.34 -6.07 7.64
CA GLN A 72 -3.50 -5.32 8.57
C GLN A 72 -4.31 -4.46 9.53
N VAL A 73 -5.36 -3.80 9.05
CA VAL A 73 -6.25 -3.01 9.90
C VAL A 73 -7.02 -3.92 10.85
N VAL A 74 -7.53 -5.05 10.38
CA VAL A 74 -8.21 -6.07 11.21
C VAL A 74 -7.27 -6.57 12.31
N GLY A 75 -6.01 -6.90 11.99
CA GLY A 75 -5.01 -7.32 12.95
C GLY A 75 -4.67 -6.24 13.99
N ALA A 76 -4.61 -4.97 13.57
CA ALA A 76 -4.38 -3.86 14.48
C ALA A 76 -5.57 -3.67 15.45
N ILE A 77 -6.80 -3.79 14.96
CA ILE A 77 -8.02 -3.74 15.78
C ILE A 77 -8.04 -4.91 16.77
N GLN A 78 -7.75 -6.13 16.33
CA GLN A 78 -7.69 -7.30 17.21
C GLN A 78 -6.65 -7.13 18.32
N SER A 79 -5.49 -6.55 18.01
CA SER A 79 -4.45 -6.25 19.01
C SER A 79 -4.92 -5.19 20.00
N ALA A 80 -5.57 -4.12 19.53
CA ALA A 80 -6.11 -3.08 20.38
C ALA A 80 -7.23 -3.62 21.28
N LEU A 81 -8.11 -4.46 20.73
CA LEU A 81 -9.18 -5.13 21.47
C LEU A 81 -8.63 -5.99 22.61
N THR A 82 -7.57 -6.77 22.34
CA THR A 82 -6.91 -7.60 23.35
C THR A 82 -6.35 -6.74 24.49
N LEU A 83 -5.78 -5.58 24.20
CA LEU A 83 -5.29 -4.64 25.21
C LEU A 83 -6.42 -4.06 26.04
N GLN A 84 -7.52 -3.62 25.42
CA GLN A 84 -8.70 -3.10 26.12
C GLN A 84 -9.32 -4.16 27.04
N TYR A 85 -9.46 -5.37 26.52
CA TYR A 85 -9.96 -6.50 27.30
C TYR A 85 -9.07 -6.81 28.51
N GLY A 86 -7.75 -6.84 28.33
CA GLY A 86 -6.79 -7.05 29.42
C GLY A 86 -6.89 -5.97 30.51
N GLN A 87 -7.12 -4.71 30.13
CA GLN A 87 -7.33 -3.62 31.08
C GLN A 87 -8.62 -3.78 31.89
N ILE A 88 -9.70 -4.24 31.24
CA ILE A 88 -11.00 -4.50 31.93
C ILE A 88 -10.84 -5.65 32.92
N LEU A 89 -10.16 -6.73 32.55
CA LEU A 89 -9.89 -7.85 33.44
C LEU A 89 -9.09 -7.44 34.68
N THR A 90 -8.05 -6.61 34.50
CA THR A 90 -7.23 -6.12 35.62
C THR A 90 -7.99 -5.19 36.58
N ARG A 91 -9.01 -4.49 36.08
CA ARG A 91 -9.90 -3.63 36.90
C ARG A 91 -11.03 -4.41 37.57
N GLY A 92 -11.27 -5.65 37.17
CA GLY A 92 -12.34 -6.50 37.72
C GLY A 92 -13.76 -6.14 37.24
N ASN A 93 -13.91 -5.27 36.26
CA ASN A 93 -15.20 -4.79 35.75
C ASN A 93 -15.66 -5.57 34.52
N LEU A 94 -16.07 -6.81 34.70
CA LEU A 94 -16.51 -7.68 33.58
C LEU A 94 -17.74 -7.14 32.84
N SER A 95 -18.57 -6.29 33.48
CA SER A 95 -19.70 -5.60 32.83
C SER A 95 -19.27 -4.72 31.65
N ASP A 96 -18.06 -4.16 31.72
CA ASP A 96 -17.55 -3.25 30.69
C ASP A 96 -17.17 -3.98 29.39
N VAL A 97 -17.03 -5.33 29.44
CA VAL A 97 -16.77 -6.14 28.24
C VAL A 97 -17.93 -6.07 27.25
N ALA A 98 -19.17 -6.04 27.74
CA ALA A 98 -20.34 -5.88 26.90
C ALA A 98 -20.36 -4.51 26.20
N ALA A 99 -19.80 -3.47 26.84
CA ALA A 99 -19.66 -2.16 26.24
C ALA A 99 -18.67 -2.16 25.06
N LEU A 100 -17.58 -2.95 25.13
CA LEU A 100 -16.66 -3.09 24.01
C LEU A 100 -17.33 -3.64 22.73
N ALA A 101 -18.28 -4.53 22.88
CA ALA A 101 -19.01 -5.10 21.73
C ALA A 101 -19.93 -4.06 21.04
N GLN A 102 -20.26 -2.96 21.74
CA GLN A 102 -21.10 -1.88 21.24
C GLN A 102 -20.31 -0.66 20.75
N ASP A 103 -19.03 -0.59 21.12
CA ASP A 103 -18.18 0.55 20.78
C ASP A 103 -17.60 0.41 19.37
N ASN A 104 -17.19 1.56 18.82
CA ASN A 104 -16.54 1.60 17.52
C ASN A 104 -15.06 1.19 17.64
N PRO A 105 -14.65 0.04 17.03
CA PRO A 105 -13.29 -0.48 17.15
C PRO A 105 -12.21 0.48 16.64
N MET A 106 -12.55 1.39 15.72
CA MET A 106 -11.61 2.39 15.20
C MET A 106 -11.16 3.41 16.26
N ASN A 107 -11.93 3.56 17.37
CA ASN A 107 -11.58 4.47 18.46
C ASN A 107 -10.46 3.91 19.36
N TRP A 108 -10.20 2.62 19.31
CA TRP A 108 -9.12 1.98 20.09
C TRP A 108 -7.75 2.11 19.45
N LEU A 109 -7.72 2.45 18.16
CA LEU A 109 -6.46 2.62 17.42
C LEU A 109 -5.81 3.96 17.79
N GLN A 110 -4.51 3.97 18.04
CA GLN A 110 -3.74 5.20 18.23
C GLN A 110 -3.86 6.17 17.05
N LYS A 111 -3.95 5.60 15.84
CA LYS A 111 -4.14 6.35 14.61
C LYS A 111 -5.14 5.63 13.72
N LYS A 112 -6.23 6.30 13.42
CA LYS A 112 -7.22 5.78 12.47
C LYS A 112 -6.62 5.69 11.07
N PRO A 113 -6.96 4.65 10.28
CA PRO A 113 -6.54 4.53 8.89
C PRO A 113 -6.99 5.76 8.07
N ARG A 114 -6.21 6.15 7.07
CA ARG A 114 -6.55 7.31 6.22
C ARG A 114 -7.86 7.13 5.45
N ASN A 115 -8.23 5.89 5.19
CA ASN A 115 -9.44 5.50 4.49
C ASN A 115 -10.60 5.18 5.45
N TYR A 116 -10.59 5.75 6.67
CA TYR A 116 -11.75 5.69 7.56
C TYR A 116 -12.67 6.88 7.32
N SER A 117 -13.90 6.61 6.88
CA SER A 117 -14.91 7.63 6.52
C SER A 117 -15.78 8.10 7.69
N GLY A 118 -15.61 7.49 8.87
CA GLY A 118 -16.38 7.88 10.06
C GLY A 118 -17.52 6.93 10.39
N GLU A 119 -18.50 7.46 11.12
CA GLU A 119 -19.66 6.73 11.63
C GLU A 119 -20.91 7.14 10.87
N PHE A 120 -21.73 6.18 10.48
CA PHE A 120 -23.00 6.41 9.80
C PHE A 120 -24.13 5.68 10.53
N TYR A 121 -25.30 6.29 10.56
CA TYR A 121 -26.49 5.61 11.01
C TYR A 121 -27.19 4.98 9.81
N GLU A 122 -27.23 3.64 9.77
CA GLU A 122 -27.77 2.86 8.66
C GLU A 122 -27.02 3.02 7.32
N LEU A 123 -26.07 2.13 7.11
CA LEU A 123 -25.18 2.18 5.96
C LEU A 123 -25.88 1.74 4.67
N THR A 124 -25.87 2.61 3.67
CA THR A 124 -26.20 2.25 2.30
C THR A 124 -24.93 2.12 1.45
N PRO A 125 -24.85 1.14 0.51
CA PRO A 125 -23.62 0.91 -0.28
C PRO A 125 -23.17 2.11 -1.12
N LEU A 126 -24.07 3.03 -1.43
CA LEU A 126 -23.80 4.24 -2.22
C LEU A 126 -23.31 5.41 -1.37
N ALA A 127 -23.41 5.33 -0.04
CA ALA A 127 -23.04 6.42 0.85
C ALA A 127 -21.52 6.51 1.10
N VAL A 128 -20.77 5.47 0.78
CA VAL A 128 -19.34 5.38 1.09
C VAL A 128 -18.55 5.02 -0.15
N GLU A 129 -17.44 5.71 -0.34
CA GLU A 129 -16.51 5.41 -1.43
C GLU A 129 -15.85 4.04 -1.25
N SER A 130 -15.66 3.34 -2.36
CA SER A 130 -14.96 2.05 -2.38
C SER A 130 -13.52 2.18 -1.87
N GLY A 131 -13.06 1.20 -1.10
CA GLY A 131 -11.76 1.17 -0.46
C GLY A 131 -11.74 1.82 0.94
N ASN A 132 -12.89 2.21 1.46
CA ASN A 132 -13.00 2.89 2.76
C ASN A 132 -13.64 2.00 3.83
N TRP A 133 -13.23 2.30 5.07
CA TRP A 133 -13.83 1.78 6.29
C TRP A 133 -14.93 2.70 6.78
N VAL A 134 -15.99 2.15 7.31
CA VAL A 134 -17.09 2.89 7.92
C VAL A 134 -17.67 2.09 9.07
N PHE A 135 -18.11 2.77 10.13
CA PHE A 135 -18.80 2.14 11.25
C PHE A 135 -20.30 2.41 11.15
N ASP A 136 -21.08 1.34 11.12
CA ASP A 136 -22.55 1.42 11.14
C ASP A 136 -23.05 1.42 12.59
N LEU A 137 -23.61 2.56 13.01
CA LEU A 137 -24.14 2.74 14.35
C LEU A 137 -25.39 1.91 14.63
N LYS A 138 -26.15 1.53 13.59
CA LYS A 138 -27.39 0.75 13.73
C LYS A 138 -27.08 -0.72 14.00
N SER A 139 -26.20 -1.32 13.20
CA SER A 139 -25.82 -2.72 13.35
C SER A 139 -24.65 -2.94 14.32
N ARG A 140 -23.92 -1.87 14.69
CA ARG A 140 -22.67 -1.93 15.47
C ARG A 140 -21.58 -2.74 14.78
N GLU A 141 -21.50 -2.62 13.48
CA GLU A 141 -20.56 -3.33 12.62
C GLU A 141 -19.57 -2.38 11.97
N LEU A 142 -18.34 -2.80 11.87
CA LEU A 142 -17.32 -2.12 11.08
C LEU A 142 -17.34 -2.72 9.67
N VAL A 143 -17.55 -1.88 8.67
CA VAL A 143 -17.73 -2.29 7.28
C VAL A 143 -16.57 -1.80 6.43
N TYR A 144 -16.00 -2.68 5.64
CA TYR A 144 -15.04 -2.35 4.60
C TYR A 144 -15.68 -2.48 3.22
N VAL A 145 -15.74 -1.39 2.47
CA VAL A 145 -16.29 -1.37 1.09
C VAL A 145 -15.15 -1.63 0.12
N LEU A 146 -15.22 -2.74 -0.63
CA LEU A 146 -14.15 -3.15 -1.53
C LEU A 146 -14.05 -2.21 -2.74
N ARG A 147 -12.82 -1.91 -3.16
CA ARG A 147 -12.53 -1.19 -4.40
C ARG A 147 -12.32 -2.15 -5.56
N ASN A 148 -11.47 -3.14 -5.36
CA ASN A 148 -11.14 -4.16 -6.34
C ASN A 148 -11.74 -5.50 -5.87
N ALA A 149 -12.83 -5.92 -6.49
CA ALA A 149 -13.60 -7.09 -6.07
C ALA A 149 -13.84 -8.06 -7.24
N ASN A 150 -12.83 -8.26 -8.11
CA ASN A 150 -12.94 -9.15 -9.27
C ASN A 150 -12.93 -10.62 -8.85
N ASN A 151 -12.15 -10.95 -7.83
CA ASN A 151 -12.03 -12.31 -7.28
C ASN A 151 -12.76 -12.46 -5.92
N PHE A 152 -13.51 -11.45 -5.50
CA PHE A 152 -14.31 -11.49 -4.28
C PHE A 152 -15.64 -12.18 -4.54
N LYS A 153 -15.98 -13.14 -3.70
CA LYS A 153 -17.32 -13.77 -3.69
C LYS A 153 -18.17 -13.08 -2.63
N PRO A 154 -19.18 -12.30 -3.04
CA PRO A 154 -20.05 -11.60 -2.09
C PRO A 154 -20.81 -12.59 -1.22
N GLY A 155 -21.15 -12.17 0.01
CA GLY A 155 -22.00 -12.90 0.91
C GLY A 155 -23.46 -12.98 0.42
N LYS A 156 -24.36 -13.37 1.31
CA LYS A 156 -25.78 -13.56 1.00
C LYS A 156 -26.50 -12.30 0.50
N ASP A 157 -25.99 -11.12 0.90
CA ASP A 157 -26.53 -9.81 0.51
C ASP A 157 -26.10 -9.34 -0.90
N GLY A 158 -25.17 -10.07 -1.56
CA GLY A 158 -24.67 -9.77 -2.89
C GLY A 158 -23.85 -8.48 -3.00
N LYS A 159 -23.48 -7.86 -1.87
CA LYS A 159 -22.77 -6.58 -1.84
C LYS A 159 -21.26 -6.78 -1.80
N LYS A 160 -20.51 -5.81 -2.35
CA LYS A 160 -19.05 -5.82 -2.38
C LYS A 160 -18.50 -5.14 -1.13
N TRP A 161 -18.77 -5.71 0.04
CA TRP A 161 -18.28 -5.26 1.33
C TRP A 161 -18.02 -6.44 2.26
N ILE A 162 -17.24 -6.20 3.31
CA ILE A 162 -17.02 -7.15 4.39
C ILE A 162 -17.41 -6.46 5.69
N ARG A 163 -18.25 -7.12 6.48
CA ARG A 163 -18.72 -6.63 7.76
C ARG A 163 -18.03 -7.36 8.88
N PHE A 164 -17.57 -6.63 9.88
CA PHE A 164 -16.89 -7.16 11.05
C PHE A 164 -17.63 -6.70 12.31
N HIS A 165 -17.63 -7.55 13.32
CA HIS A 165 -18.18 -7.23 14.62
C HIS A 165 -17.25 -7.74 15.73
N VAL A 166 -17.49 -7.25 16.94
CA VAL A 166 -16.83 -7.74 18.14
C VAL A 166 -17.69 -8.82 18.75
N ALA A 167 -17.23 -10.05 18.72
CA ALA A 167 -17.88 -11.20 19.33
C ALA A 167 -17.33 -11.46 20.73
N VAL A 168 -18.24 -11.69 21.69
CA VAL A 168 -17.90 -12.07 23.04
C VAL A 168 -18.15 -13.55 23.19
N ASN A 169 -17.09 -14.31 23.38
CA ASN A 169 -17.16 -15.76 23.54
C ASN A 169 -17.38 -16.14 25.00
N HIS A 170 -18.45 -16.88 25.23
CA HIS A 170 -18.78 -17.47 26.51
C HIS A 170 -18.58 -18.98 26.42
N GLU A 171 -17.68 -19.53 27.21
CA GLU A 171 -17.48 -20.98 27.27
C GLU A 171 -18.15 -21.54 28.55
N ALA A 172 -18.98 -22.55 28.38
CA ALA A 172 -19.50 -23.29 29.50
C ALA A 172 -18.35 -23.99 30.22
N SER A 173 -18.32 -23.93 31.53
CA SER A 173 -17.28 -24.61 32.32
C SER A 173 -17.23 -26.11 31.99
N ARG A 174 -16.04 -26.59 31.59
CA ARG A 174 -15.82 -28.02 31.28
C ARG A 174 -15.74 -28.88 32.55
N LEU A 175 -15.67 -28.26 33.73
CA LEU A 175 -15.62 -28.97 35.01
C LEU A 175 -17.03 -29.34 35.45
N PRO A 176 -17.31 -30.64 35.72
CA PRO A 176 -18.63 -31.10 36.14
C PRO A 176 -19.16 -30.42 37.41
N SER A 177 -18.25 -29.97 38.28
CA SER A 177 -18.59 -29.27 39.53
C SER A 177 -19.06 -27.81 39.32
N LEU A 178 -18.84 -27.23 38.16
CA LEU A 178 -19.13 -25.81 37.85
C LEU A 178 -20.16 -25.65 36.72
N GLN A 179 -20.83 -26.72 36.31
CA GLN A 179 -21.83 -26.71 35.23
C GLN A 179 -23.07 -25.87 35.55
N ASN A 180 -23.31 -25.55 36.81
CA ASN A 180 -24.42 -24.72 37.25
C ASN A 180 -24.05 -23.24 37.41
N GLU A 181 -22.78 -22.89 37.16
CA GLU A 181 -22.39 -21.48 37.14
C GLU A 181 -22.71 -20.86 35.75
N PRO A 182 -23.03 -19.57 35.69
CA PRO A 182 -23.23 -18.89 34.41
C PRO A 182 -21.96 -19.06 33.56
N PRO A 183 -22.09 -19.23 32.22
CA PRO A 183 -20.95 -19.41 31.34
C PRO A 183 -19.95 -18.27 31.53
N GLY A 184 -18.73 -18.64 31.89
CA GLY A 184 -17.64 -17.71 32.12
C GLY A 184 -17.24 -17.02 30.80
N LEU A 185 -16.92 -15.75 30.88
CA LEU A 185 -16.41 -14.99 29.77
C LEU A 185 -15.01 -15.52 29.40
N THR A 186 -14.87 -16.15 28.25
CA THR A 186 -13.62 -16.81 27.85
C THR A 186 -12.74 -15.93 26.98
N GLY A 187 -13.36 -15.01 26.24
CA GLY A 187 -12.59 -14.16 25.36
C GLY A 187 -13.45 -13.19 24.53
N ILE A 188 -12.75 -12.32 23.85
CA ILE A 188 -13.33 -11.37 22.93
C ILE A 188 -12.57 -11.43 21.61
N VAL A 189 -13.28 -11.45 20.49
CA VAL A 189 -12.70 -11.59 19.16
C VAL A 189 -13.32 -10.58 18.20
N PHE A 190 -12.51 -10.04 17.31
CA PHE A 190 -12.97 -9.23 16.21
C PHE A 190 -13.01 -10.11 14.96
N GLU A 191 -14.18 -10.44 14.48
CA GLU A 191 -14.36 -11.40 13.40
C GLU A 191 -15.38 -10.92 12.34
N PRO A 192 -15.32 -11.45 11.11
CA PRO A 192 -16.30 -11.13 10.09
C PRO A 192 -17.67 -11.71 10.47
N VAL A 193 -18.73 -10.92 10.23
CA VAL A 193 -20.13 -11.31 10.47
C VAL A 193 -20.54 -12.52 9.63
N GLU A 194 -20.04 -12.58 8.41
CA GLU A 194 -20.24 -13.71 7.50
C GLU A 194 -18.88 -14.18 6.95
N PRO A 195 -18.70 -15.49 6.79
CA PRO A 195 -17.50 -15.98 6.13
C PRO A 195 -17.46 -15.47 4.68
N TYR A 196 -16.34 -14.94 4.27
CA TYR A 196 -16.11 -14.45 2.92
C TYR A 196 -14.98 -15.21 2.24
N SER A 197 -15.03 -15.27 0.91
CA SER A 197 -13.94 -15.79 0.09
C SER A 197 -13.42 -14.70 -0.83
N TRP A 198 -12.14 -14.41 -0.67
CA TRP A 198 -11.43 -13.44 -1.50
C TRP A 198 -10.11 -14.10 -1.94
N PHE A 199 -10.11 -14.61 -3.18
CA PHE A 199 -9.21 -15.62 -3.77
C PHE A 199 -9.46 -17.05 -3.29
#